data_aaef7a6fdf3c47d15889e9c461431b01
#
_entry.id   aaef7a6fdf3c47d15889e9c461431b01
#
_cell.length_a   1.000
_cell.length_b   1.000
_cell.length_c   1.000
_cell.angle_alpha   90.00
_cell.angle_beta   90.00
_cell.angle_gamma   90.00
#
_symmetry.space_group_name_H-M   'P 1'
#
loop_
_entity.id
_entity.type
_entity.pdbx_description
1 polymer ?
#
loop_
_entity_poly.entity_id
_entity_poly.type
_entity_poly.pdbx_seq_one_letter_code
_entity_poly.pdbx_strand_id
1 'polypeptide(L)'
;GEALPLICDIRDEDNVREVVNQTVDHFGGIDICINNASAIQLTNTMDTEMKRYDLMHQINGRGTYMVSRYCLPHLLKAENPHILNLSPPLDMSAKWFAGHTAYTMAKYNMSMCVLGMAEEFKDRGVAVNAIWPRTAIATAAVQNHLGGDEIMRLSRTPEIMADAAYEILIKDSKEFTGNFCIDDIVLHEAGVKDFTKYASVPFGELMPDFFVPDDTPLPQEIKES
;
A
#
# COMPACT_ATOMS: atom_id res chain seq x y z
N GLY A 1 8.20 22.36 -0.79
CA GLY A 1 8.36 21.42 -1.91
C GLY A 1 7.61 21.88 -3.14
N GLU A 2 7.85 21.23 -4.25
CA GLU A 2 7.15 21.45 -5.53
C GLU A 2 6.31 20.22 -5.87
N ALA A 3 5.17 20.41 -6.55
CA ALA A 3 4.27 19.34 -6.96
C ALA A 3 3.87 19.52 -8.44
N LEU A 4 3.91 18.42 -9.20
CA LEU A 4 3.42 18.36 -10.57
C LEU A 4 2.19 17.43 -10.63
N PRO A 5 0.96 17.98 -10.64
CA PRO A 5 -0.24 17.17 -10.76
C PRO A 5 -0.43 16.71 -12.22
N LEU A 6 -0.53 15.40 -12.43
CA LEU A 6 -0.74 14.77 -13.73
C LEU A 6 -1.94 13.82 -13.67
N ILE A 7 -2.78 13.85 -14.72
CA ILE A 7 -3.88 12.88 -14.85
C ILE A 7 -3.32 11.58 -15.42
N CYS A 8 -3.52 10.48 -14.69
CA CYS A 8 -3.02 9.17 -15.08
C CYS A 8 -4.08 8.08 -14.87
N ASP A 9 -4.45 7.38 -15.93
CA ASP A 9 -5.10 6.08 -15.81
C ASP A 9 -4.02 5.00 -15.83
N ILE A 10 -3.75 4.38 -14.68
CA ILE A 10 -2.69 3.37 -14.56
C ILE A 10 -3.00 2.05 -15.28
N ARG A 11 -4.17 1.92 -15.93
CA ARG A 11 -4.51 0.80 -16.81
C ARG A 11 -3.97 1.00 -18.22
N ASP A 12 -3.73 2.25 -18.61
CA ASP A 12 -3.24 2.65 -19.93
C ASP A 12 -1.72 2.78 -19.91
N GLU A 13 -1.04 1.96 -20.71
CA GLU A 13 0.41 1.89 -20.75
C GLU A 13 1.04 3.16 -21.33
N ASP A 14 0.43 3.75 -22.37
CA ASP A 14 0.95 4.97 -22.98
C ASP A 14 0.80 6.15 -22.02
N ASN A 15 -0.31 6.22 -21.27
CA ASN A 15 -0.53 7.25 -20.27
C ASN A 15 0.47 7.14 -19.11
N VAL A 16 0.72 5.92 -18.59
CA VAL A 16 1.74 5.71 -17.55
C VAL A 16 3.13 6.14 -18.04
N ARG A 17 3.51 5.72 -19.25
CA ARG A 17 4.80 6.10 -19.84
C ARG A 17 4.95 7.62 -19.96
N GLU A 18 3.91 8.30 -20.45
CA GLU A 18 3.90 9.75 -20.61
C GLU A 18 4.04 10.46 -19.27
N VAL A 19 3.29 10.04 -18.23
CA VAL A 19 3.37 10.62 -16.88
C VAL A 19 4.76 10.44 -16.28
N VAL A 20 5.38 9.27 -16.43
CA VAL A 20 6.75 9.04 -15.98
C VAL A 20 7.74 9.94 -16.69
N ASN A 21 7.63 10.09 -18.03
CA ASN A 21 8.49 10.98 -18.80
C ASN A 21 8.34 12.44 -18.35
N GLN A 22 7.10 12.95 -18.21
CA GLN A 22 6.87 14.32 -17.77
C GLN A 22 7.42 14.56 -16.35
N THR A 23 7.31 13.57 -15.45
CA THR A 23 7.89 13.64 -14.10
C THR A 23 9.41 13.77 -14.16
N VAL A 24 10.06 12.94 -14.97
CA VAL A 24 11.53 12.96 -15.16
C VAL A 24 11.99 14.25 -15.82
N ASP A 25 11.28 14.73 -16.83
CA ASP A 25 11.61 15.98 -17.53
C ASP A 25 11.51 17.19 -16.58
N HIS A 26 10.54 17.16 -15.66
CA HIS A 26 10.31 18.26 -14.72
C HIS A 26 11.26 18.24 -13.52
N PHE A 27 11.46 17.08 -12.89
CA PHE A 27 12.24 16.94 -11.65
C PHE A 27 13.67 16.40 -11.86
N GLY A 28 14.00 15.92 -13.06
CA GLY A 28 15.33 15.37 -13.38
C GLY A 28 15.51 13.88 -13.07
N GLY A 29 14.55 13.23 -12.38
CA GLY A 29 14.64 11.83 -11.99
C GLY A 29 13.47 11.35 -11.16
N ILE A 30 13.55 10.10 -10.71
CA ILE A 30 12.59 9.49 -9.76
C ILE A 30 13.40 8.70 -8.73
N ASP A 31 13.24 9.04 -7.46
CA ASP A 31 13.86 8.35 -6.33
C ASP A 31 12.89 7.41 -5.62
N ILE A 32 11.59 7.72 -5.66
CA ILE A 32 10.55 6.99 -4.93
C ILE A 32 9.34 6.78 -5.85
N CYS A 33 8.84 5.55 -5.88
CA CYS A 33 7.58 5.18 -6.53
C CYS A 33 6.61 4.62 -5.48
N ILE A 34 5.45 5.26 -5.28
CA ILE A 34 4.42 4.80 -4.34
C ILE A 34 3.20 4.32 -5.13
N ASN A 35 2.93 3.01 -5.09
CA ASN A 35 1.74 2.40 -5.69
C ASN A 35 0.59 2.41 -4.68
N ASN A 36 -0.12 3.53 -4.63
CA ASN A 36 -1.28 3.74 -3.76
C ASN A 36 -2.62 3.48 -4.47
N ALA A 37 -2.69 3.71 -5.78
CA ALA A 37 -3.93 3.56 -6.55
C ALA A 37 -4.46 2.12 -6.46
N SER A 38 -5.74 1.98 -6.10
CA SER A 38 -6.39 0.69 -5.87
C SER A 38 -7.87 0.76 -6.19
N ALA A 39 -8.44 -0.39 -6.57
CA ALA A 39 -9.87 -0.60 -6.70
C ALA A 39 -10.32 -1.71 -5.74
N ILE A 40 -11.51 -1.54 -5.17
CA ILE A 40 -12.11 -2.47 -4.22
C ILE A 40 -13.54 -2.84 -4.64
N GLN A 41 -13.87 -4.14 -4.51
CA GLN A 41 -15.22 -4.67 -4.57
C GLN A 41 -15.28 -5.92 -3.69
N LEU A 42 -15.98 -5.82 -2.57
CA LEU A 42 -16.14 -6.92 -1.61
C LEU A 42 -17.42 -7.69 -1.92
N THR A 43 -17.37 -8.55 -2.92
CA THR A 43 -18.46 -9.44 -3.31
C THR A 43 -17.96 -10.88 -3.38
N ASN A 44 -18.84 -11.82 -3.08
CA ASN A 44 -18.54 -13.24 -3.21
C ASN A 44 -18.37 -13.65 -4.69
N THR A 45 -17.95 -14.88 -4.93
CA THR A 45 -17.63 -15.38 -6.28
C THR A 45 -18.83 -15.34 -7.22
N MET A 46 -20.04 -15.59 -6.73
CA MET A 46 -21.25 -15.62 -7.57
C MET A 46 -21.74 -14.22 -7.95
N ASP A 47 -21.54 -13.24 -7.06
CA ASP A 47 -22.04 -11.89 -7.22
C ASP A 47 -21.00 -10.93 -7.83
N THR A 48 -19.76 -11.39 -8.03
CA THR A 48 -18.71 -10.57 -8.64
C THR A 48 -18.91 -10.49 -10.16
N GLU A 49 -19.33 -9.33 -10.65
CA GLU A 49 -19.39 -9.08 -12.09
C GLU A 49 -17.99 -9.05 -12.71
N MET A 50 -17.81 -9.68 -13.88
CA MET A 50 -16.49 -9.76 -14.53
C MET A 50 -15.89 -8.38 -14.83
N LYS A 51 -16.71 -7.38 -15.16
CA LYS A 51 -16.21 -5.99 -15.32
C LYS A 51 -15.55 -5.42 -14.06
N ARG A 52 -16.00 -5.84 -12.86
CA ARG A 52 -15.42 -5.44 -11.58
C ARG A 52 -14.16 -6.25 -11.26
N TYR A 53 -14.21 -7.54 -11.56
CA TYR A 53 -13.02 -8.40 -11.51
C TYR A 53 -11.89 -7.79 -12.36
N ASP A 54 -12.17 -7.53 -13.64
CA ASP A 54 -11.19 -6.97 -14.58
C ASP A 54 -10.66 -5.61 -14.11
N LEU A 55 -11.53 -4.73 -13.62
CA LEU A 55 -11.14 -3.42 -13.08
C LEU A 55 -10.15 -3.55 -11.91
N MET A 56 -10.46 -4.41 -10.92
CA MET A 56 -9.58 -4.63 -9.77
C MET A 56 -8.23 -5.18 -10.19
N HIS A 57 -8.21 -6.18 -11.09
CA HIS A 57 -6.95 -6.79 -11.54
C HIS A 57 -6.12 -5.86 -12.43
N GLN A 58 -6.77 -5.05 -13.27
CA GLN A 58 -6.08 -4.06 -14.10
C GLN A 58 -5.47 -2.94 -13.27
N ILE A 59 -6.15 -2.46 -12.23
CA ILE A 59 -5.64 -1.39 -11.37
C ILE A 59 -4.61 -1.96 -10.38
N ASN A 60 -5.03 -2.93 -9.54
CA ASN A 60 -4.20 -3.37 -8.43
C ASN A 60 -2.95 -4.13 -8.90
N GLY A 61 -3.12 -5.24 -9.63
CA GLY A 61 -1.99 -6.07 -10.04
C GLY A 61 -1.22 -5.49 -11.23
N ARG A 62 -1.91 -5.37 -12.39
CA ARG A 62 -1.27 -4.90 -13.63
C ARG A 62 -0.75 -3.46 -13.50
N GLY A 63 -1.54 -2.56 -12.91
CA GLY A 63 -1.17 -1.16 -12.72
C GLY A 63 0.06 -1.01 -11.83
N THR A 64 0.10 -1.66 -10.68
CA THR A 64 1.27 -1.68 -9.79
C THR A 64 2.53 -2.18 -10.52
N TYR A 65 2.43 -3.31 -11.22
CA TYR A 65 3.56 -3.83 -12.00
C TYR A 65 4.01 -2.83 -13.06
N MET A 66 3.08 -2.26 -13.83
CA MET A 66 3.36 -1.36 -14.94
C MET A 66 4.00 -0.05 -14.49
N VAL A 67 3.46 0.61 -13.45
CA VAL A 67 4.02 1.85 -12.91
C VAL A 67 5.42 1.59 -12.36
N SER A 68 5.61 0.52 -11.58
CA SER A 68 6.94 0.13 -11.07
C SER A 68 7.93 -0.10 -12.21
N ARG A 69 7.53 -0.86 -13.25
CA ARG A 69 8.36 -1.16 -14.42
C ARG A 69 8.84 0.11 -15.15
N TYR A 70 7.97 1.11 -15.30
CA TYR A 70 8.33 2.35 -15.97
C TYR A 70 9.16 3.29 -15.10
N CYS A 71 9.02 3.25 -13.78
CA CYS A 71 9.86 4.00 -12.84
C CYS A 71 11.27 3.38 -12.68
N LEU A 72 11.41 2.06 -12.79
CA LEU A 72 12.65 1.33 -12.52
C LEU A 72 13.90 1.86 -13.25
N PRO A 73 13.88 2.24 -14.56
CA PRO A 73 15.06 2.80 -15.24
C PRO A 73 15.59 4.09 -14.62
N HIS A 74 14.74 4.83 -13.90
CA HIS A 74 15.06 6.07 -13.21
C HIS A 74 15.47 5.79 -11.77
N LEU A 75 14.73 4.96 -11.03
CA LEU A 75 15.07 4.49 -9.69
C LEU A 75 16.48 3.90 -9.62
N LEU A 76 16.91 3.15 -10.63
CA LEU A 76 18.25 2.57 -10.71
C LEU A 76 19.39 3.61 -10.81
N LYS A 77 19.07 4.89 -10.99
CA LYS A 77 20.04 6.01 -11.02
C LYS A 77 19.99 6.83 -9.73
N ALA A 78 19.01 6.57 -8.88
CA ALA A 78 18.82 7.28 -7.61
C ALA A 78 19.82 6.78 -6.55
N GLU A 79 20.07 7.61 -5.56
CA GLU A 79 20.98 7.29 -4.44
C GLU A 79 20.34 6.32 -3.45
N ASN A 80 19.06 6.53 -3.13
CA ASN A 80 18.29 5.71 -2.19
C ASN A 80 16.91 5.36 -2.78
N PRO A 81 16.85 4.46 -3.79
CA PRO A 81 15.62 4.20 -4.54
C PRO A 81 14.65 3.27 -3.81
N HIS A 82 13.37 3.67 -3.76
CA HIS A 82 12.30 2.90 -3.14
C HIS A 82 11.09 2.72 -4.04
N ILE A 83 10.52 1.51 -4.03
CA ILE A 83 9.15 1.22 -4.45
C ILE A 83 8.36 0.84 -3.21
N LEU A 84 7.27 1.54 -2.92
CA LEU A 84 6.37 1.23 -1.80
C LEU A 84 4.97 0.91 -2.33
N ASN A 85 4.49 -0.30 -2.06
CA ASN A 85 3.16 -0.74 -2.45
C ASN A 85 2.21 -0.70 -1.24
N LEU A 86 1.03 -0.10 -1.40
CA LEU A 86 -0.03 -0.20 -0.39
C LEU A 86 -0.75 -1.54 -0.55
N SER A 87 -0.11 -2.58 -0.06
CA SER A 87 -0.55 -3.98 -0.21
C SER A 87 -0.29 -4.81 1.04
N PRO A 88 -1.13 -5.84 1.30
CA PRO A 88 -1.09 -6.59 2.55
C PRO A 88 0.05 -7.61 2.61
N PRO A 89 0.40 -8.11 3.80
CA PRO A 89 1.17 -9.34 3.97
C PRO A 89 0.53 -10.52 3.22
N LEU A 90 1.35 -11.46 2.74
CA LEU A 90 0.89 -12.66 2.04
C LEU A 90 0.56 -13.77 3.05
N ASP A 91 -0.65 -13.73 3.60
CA ASP A 91 -1.21 -14.84 4.39
C ASP A 91 -2.18 -15.66 3.51
N MET A 92 -1.78 -16.87 3.16
CA MET A 92 -2.55 -17.76 2.28
C MET A 92 -3.68 -18.50 2.99
N SER A 93 -4.05 -18.09 4.21
CA SER A 93 -5.19 -18.65 4.94
C SER A 93 -6.49 -18.45 4.18
N ALA A 94 -7.31 -19.50 4.06
CA ALA A 94 -8.56 -19.46 3.30
C ALA A 94 -9.54 -18.37 3.78
N LYS A 95 -9.47 -17.96 5.06
CA LYS A 95 -10.30 -16.90 5.63
C LYS A 95 -10.20 -15.59 4.85
N TRP A 96 -9.02 -15.27 4.28
CA TRP A 96 -8.77 -14.05 3.52
C TRP A 96 -9.31 -14.09 2.09
N PHE A 97 -9.68 -15.28 1.59
CA PHE A 97 -10.24 -15.47 0.27
C PHE A 97 -11.77 -15.64 0.33
N ALA A 98 -12.26 -16.27 1.39
CA ALA A 98 -13.69 -16.56 1.53
C ALA A 98 -14.53 -15.26 1.54
N GLY A 99 -15.52 -15.20 0.66
CA GLY A 99 -16.43 -14.06 0.57
C GLY A 99 -15.99 -12.92 -0.34
N HIS A 100 -14.70 -12.82 -0.70
CA HIS A 100 -14.17 -11.77 -1.60
C HIS A 100 -12.92 -12.20 -2.37
N THR A 101 -12.95 -13.41 -2.92
CA THR A 101 -11.81 -14.04 -3.62
C THR A 101 -11.20 -13.13 -4.69
N ALA A 102 -12.02 -12.47 -5.52
CA ALA A 102 -11.54 -11.60 -6.59
C ALA A 102 -10.73 -10.42 -6.07
N TYR A 103 -11.17 -9.79 -4.97
CA TYR A 103 -10.44 -8.69 -4.35
C TYR A 103 -9.12 -9.14 -3.72
N THR A 104 -9.15 -10.25 -2.97
CA THR A 104 -7.94 -10.82 -2.36
C THR A 104 -6.88 -11.14 -3.40
N MET A 105 -7.26 -11.82 -4.50
CA MET A 105 -6.34 -12.10 -5.61
C MET A 105 -5.75 -10.81 -6.20
N ALA A 106 -6.57 -9.78 -6.43
CA ALA A 106 -6.11 -8.51 -6.98
C ALA A 106 -5.14 -7.79 -6.03
N LYS A 107 -5.41 -7.78 -4.71
CA LYS A 107 -4.51 -7.19 -3.71
C LYS A 107 -3.21 -7.98 -3.55
N TYR A 108 -3.29 -9.31 -3.52
CA TYR A 108 -2.11 -10.16 -3.42
C TYR A 108 -1.20 -10.06 -4.66
N ASN A 109 -1.74 -9.76 -5.84
CA ASN A 109 -0.90 -9.45 -7.00
C ASN A 109 0.04 -8.26 -6.75
N MET A 110 -0.41 -7.22 -6.03
CA MET A 110 0.48 -6.11 -5.61
C MET A 110 1.58 -6.61 -4.67
N SER A 111 1.22 -7.47 -3.72
CA SER A 111 2.17 -8.08 -2.76
C SER A 111 3.16 -9.04 -3.43
N MET A 112 2.71 -9.78 -4.44
CA MET A 112 3.59 -10.63 -5.26
C MET A 112 4.61 -9.80 -6.06
N CYS A 113 4.25 -8.59 -6.49
CA CYS A 113 5.22 -7.66 -7.08
C CYS A 113 6.32 -7.28 -6.07
N VAL A 114 5.97 -7.05 -4.80
CA VAL A 114 6.97 -6.80 -3.75
C VAL A 114 7.91 -7.99 -3.61
N LEU A 115 7.36 -9.20 -3.45
CA LEU A 115 8.15 -10.41 -3.26
C LEU A 115 9.13 -10.66 -4.42
N GLY A 116 8.64 -10.55 -5.67
CA GLY A 116 9.46 -10.81 -6.86
C GLY A 116 10.47 -9.70 -7.15
N MET A 117 10.02 -8.44 -7.16
CA MET A 117 10.89 -7.31 -7.51
C MET A 117 11.94 -7.02 -6.43
N ALA A 118 11.63 -7.24 -5.13
CA ALA A 118 12.61 -7.08 -4.07
C ALA A 118 13.83 -7.98 -4.28
N GLU A 119 13.62 -9.25 -4.60
CA GLU A 119 14.72 -10.18 -4.86
C GLU A 119 15.43 -9.89 -6.20
N GLU A 120 14.66 -9.55 -7.25
CA GLU A 120 15.21 -9.24 -8.58
C GLU A 120 16.16 -8.02 -8.57
N PHE A 121 15.84 -6.99 -7.76
CA PHE A 121 16.59 -5.73 -7.74
C PHE A 121 17.47 -5.53 -6.50
N LYS A 122 17.55 -6.52 -5.60
CA LYS A 122 18.35 -6.47 -4.37
C LYS A 122 19.80 -6.08 -4.62
N ASP A 123 20.48 -6.78 -5.52
CA ASP A 123 21.88 -6.53 -5.86
C ASP A 123 22.10 -5.20 -6.61
N ARG A 124 21.01 -4.57 -7.03
CA ARG A 124 21.00 -3.26 -7.69
C ARG A 124 20.60 -2.12 -6.77
N GLY A 125 20.35 -2.41 -5.50
CA GLY A 125 20.10 -1.45 -4.42
C GLY A 125 18.73 -0.77 -4.49
N VAL A 126 17.74 -1.32 -5.22
CA VAL A 126 16.36 -0.80 -5.22
C VAL A 126 15.55 -1.54 -4.15
N ALA A 127 15.09 -0.80 -3.15
CA ALA A 127 14.17 -1.35 -2.16
C ALA A 127 12.76 -1.48 -2.72
N VAL A 128 12.11 -2.61 -2.48
CA VAL A 128 10.69 -2.82 -2.79
C VAL A 128 10.01 -3.38 -1.56
N ASN A 129 9.11 -2.60 -0.97
CA ASN A 129 8.42 -2.95 0.27
C ASN A 129 6.91 -2.75 0.13
N ALA A 130 6.15 -3.36 1.04
CA ALA A 130 4.74 -3.13 1.22
C ALA A 130 4.47 -2.45 2.55
N ILE A 131 3.38 -1.67 2.60
CA ILE A 131 2.80 -1.15 3.83
C ILE A 131 1.31 -1.46 3.85
N TRP A 132 0.79 -1.89 5.00
CA TRP A 132 -0.61 -2.19 5.21
C TRP A 132 -1.08 -1.66 6.57
N PRO A 133 -2.32 -1.13 6.67
CA PRO A 133 -2.83 -0.66 7.96
C PRO A 133 -3.27 -1.82 8.85
N ARG A 134 -3.07 -1.70 10.18
CA ARG A 134 -3.63 -2.65 11.15
C ARG A 134 -5.13 -2.50 11.28
N THR A 135 -5.62 -1.28 11.24
CA THR A 135 -7.03 -0.95 11.41
C THR A 135 -7.53 -0.19 10.18
N ALA A 136 -8.83 -0.15 9.97
CA ALA A 136 -9.42 0.63 8.89
C ALA A 136 -8.90 2.08 8.89
N ILE A 137 -8.73 2.66 7.71
CA ILE A 137 -8.29 4.04 7.52
C ILE A 137 -9.44 4.87 7.00
N ALA A 138 -9.69 6.03 7.62
CA ALA A 138 -10.75 6.96 7.29
C ALA A 138 -10.55 7.58 5.89
N THR A 139 -10.96 6.87 4.87
CA THR A 139 -10.80 7.23 3.46
C THR A 139 -12.15 7.27 2.74
N ALA A 140 -12.17 7.87 1.55
CA ALA A 140 -13.35 7.85 0.68
C ALA A 140 -13.82 6.42 0.35
N ALA A 141 -12.91 5.45 0.30
CA ALA A 141 -13.26 4.04 0.08
C ALA A 141 -14.08 3.48 1.25
N VAL A 142 -13.67 3.77 2.50
CA VAL A 142 -14.41 3.38 3.70
C VAL A 142 -15.75 4.08 3.75
N GLN A 143 -15.77 5.40 3.53
CA GLN A 143 -17.00 6.20 3.52
C GLN A 143 -18.03 5.67 2.50
N ASN A 144 -17.60 5.33 1.29
CA ASN A 144 -18.51 5.03 0.19
C ASN A 144 -18.80 3.54 -0.01
N HIS A 145 -17.95 2.64 0.49
CA HIS A 145 -18.01 1.21 0.15
C HIS A 145 -17.93 0.25 1.34
N LEU A 146 -17.47 0.69 2.53
CA LEU A 146 -17.15 -0.23 3.63
C LEU A 146 -17.92 0.03 4.93
N GLY A 147 -18.93 0.91 4.95
CA GLY A 147 -19.79 1.09 6.11
C GLY A 147 -20.05 2.54 6.51
N GLY A 148 -19.60 3.50 5.72
CA GLY A 148 -19.95 4.91 5.89
C GLY A 148 -19.44 5.52 7.21
N ASP A 149 -20.24 6.45 7.78
CA ASP A 149 -19.86 7.25 8.95
C ASP A 149 -19.50 6.40 10.19
N GLU A 150 -20.12 5.24 10.35
CA GLU A 150 -19.86 4.35 11.49
C GLU A 150 -18.43 3.81 11.44
N ILE A 151 -18.02 3.23 10.30
CA ILE A 151 -16.67 2.70 10.15
C ILE A 151 -15.62 3.83 10.09
N MET A 152 -15.97 4.98 9.51
CA MET A 152 -15.11 6.18 9.54
C MET A 152 -14.75 6.57 10.99
N ARG A 153 -15.73 6.55 11.91
CA ARG A 153 -15.49 6.84 13.33
C ARG A 153 -14.59 5.82 14.02
N LEU A 154 -14.65 4.55 13.58
CA LEU A 154 -13.86 3.44 14.12
C LEU A 154 -12.54 3.23 13.34
N SER A 155 -12.13 4.21 12.55
CA SER A 155 -10.93 4.16 11.72
C SER A 155 -9.85 5.09 12.26
N ARG A 156 -8.60 4.77 11.95
CA ARG A 156 -7.49 5.70 12.10
C ARG A 156 -7.47 6.70 10.94
N THR A 157 -6.86 7.84 11.15
CA THR A 157 -6.70 8.86 10.10
C THR A 157 -5.60 8.47 9.12
N PRO A 158 -5.64 8.97 7.86
CA PRO A 158 -4.62 8.64 6.84
C PRO A 158 -3.18 9.04 7.22
N GLU A 159 -3.02 9.95 8.17
CA GLU A 159 -1.72 10.42 8.64
C GLU A 159 -0.86 9.28 9.20
N ILE A 160 -1.46 8.23 9.79
CA ILE A 160 -0.69 7.09 10.28
C ILE A 160 0.03 6.37 9.14
N MET A 161 -0.64 6.23 7.99
CA MET A 161 -0.05 5.62 6.79
C MET A 161 1.06 6.49 6.21
N ALA A 162 0.86 7.82 6.21
CA ALA A 162 1.85 8.78 5.71
C ALA A 162 3.11 8.80 6.59
N ASP A 163 2.94 8.87 7.91
CA ASP A 163 4.06 8.86 8.88
C ASP A 163 4.83 7.52 8.78
N ALA A 164 4.14 6.39 8.72
CA ALA A 164 4.78 5.07 8.57
C ALA A 164 5.47 4.90 7.21
N ALA A 165 4.88 5.39 6.12
CA ALA A 165 5.52 5.38 4.81
C ALA A 165 6.81 6.21 4.83
N TYR A 166 6.82 7.37 5.48
CA TYR A 166 8.02 8.18 5.65
C TYR A 166 9.15 7.41 6.35
N GLU A 167 8.84 6.74 7.46
CA GLU A 167 9.82 5.93 8.21
C GLU A 167 10.38 4.76 7.38
N ILE A 168 9.63 4.21 6.45
CA ILE A 168 10.11 3.18 5.52
C ILE A 168 11.05 3.81 4.47
N LEU A 169 10.65 4.94 3.88
CA LEU A 169 11.31 5.56 2.74
C LEU A 169 12.65 6.25 3.08
N ILE A 170 12.90 6.55 4.36
CA ILE A 170 14.19 7.07 4.83
C ILE A 170 15.21 5.99 5.20
N LYS A 171 14.82 4.70 5.19
CA LYS A 171 15.75 3.59 5.45
C LYS A 171 16.69 3.38 4.26
N ASP A 172 17.85 2.76 4.51
CA ASP A 172 18.77 2.38 3.43
C ASP A 172 18.12 1.35 2.50
N SER A 173 17.96 1.69 1.23
CA SER A 173 17.34 0.84 0.22
C SER A 173 18.08 -0.48 -0.03
N LYS A 174 19.37 -0.53 0.29
CA LYS A 174 20.19 -1.74 0.12
C LYS A 174 19.97 -2.77 1.23
N GLU A 175 19.48 -2.31 2.38
CA GLU A 175 19.28 -3.15 3.56
C GLU A 175 17.81 -3.43 3.86
N PHE A 176 16.91 -2.50 3.53
CA PHE A 176 15.49 -2.60 3.86
C PHE A 176 14.64 -2.85 2.61
N THR A 177 14.56 -4.11 2.18
CA THR A 177 13.78 -4.54 1.01
C THR A 177 13.08 -5.87 1.25
N GLY A 178 11.97 -6.12 0.56
CA GLY A 178 11.19 -7.36 0.65
C GLY A 178 10.28 -7.46 1.87
N ASN A 179 10.05 -6.35 2.58
CA ASN A 179 9.27 -6.33 3.82
C ASN A 179 7.79 -6.07 3.56
N PHE A 180 6.95 -6.72 4.36
CA PHE A 180 5.52 -6.46 4.48
C PHE A 180 5.26 -5.80 5.83
N CYS A 181 5.22 -4.48 5.81
CA CYS A 181 5.17 -3.66 7.01
C CYS A 181 3.73 -3.39 7.45
N ILE A 182 3.50 -3.37 8.76
CA ILE A 182 2.25 -2.87 9.34
C ILE A 182 2.51 -1.46 9.91
N ASP A 183 1.63 -0.52 9.61
CA ASP A 183 1.78 0.91 9.88
C ASP A 183 2.22 1.23 11.31
N ASP A 184 1.49 0.74 12.29
CA ASP A 184 1.75 1.01 13.70
C ASP A 184 3.00 0.32 14.24
N ILE A 185 3.37 -0.85 13.69
CA ILE A 185 4.64 -1.51 14.04
C ILE A 185 5.82 -0.66 13.57
N VAL A 186 5.78 -0.16 12.33
CA VAL A 186 6.83 0.70 11.78
C VAL A 186 7.02 1.93 12.66
N LEU A 187 5.95 2.58 13.05
CA LEU A 187 6.00 3.77 13.90
C LEU A 187 6.47 3.46 15.32
N HIS A 188 6.02 2.34 15.89
CA HIS A 188 6.49 1.89 17.20
C HIS A 188 8.01 1.64 17.19
N GLU A 189 8.53 0.98 16.17
CA GLU A 189 9.96 0.74 15.97
C GLU A 189 10.75 2.05 15.77
N ALA A 190 10.13 3.05 15.12
CA ALA A 190 10.67 4.41 15.00
C ALA A 190 10.60 5.23 16.30
N GLY A 191 10.03 4.67 17.37
CA GLY A 191 9.99 5.29 18.70
C GLY A 191 8.69 6.04 19.03
N VAL A 192 7.66 5.97 18.18
CA VAL A 192 6.34 6.53 18.50
C VAL A 192 5.73 5.76 19.67
N LYS A 193 5.30 6.49 20.70
CA LYS A 193 4.69 5.92 21.92
C LYS A 193 3.21 6.26 22.07
N ASP A 194 2.75 7.34 21.46
CA ASP A 194 1.37 7.81 21.50
C ASP A 194 0.72 7.72 20.12
N PHE A 195 -0.24 6.83 19.99
CA PHE A 195 -1.03 6.61 18.77
C PHE A 195 -2.39 7.28 18.81
N THR A 196 -2.77 7.92 19.93
CA THR A 196 -4.08 8.56 20.10
C THR A 196 -4.33 9.68 19.09
N LYS A 197 -3.25 10.34 18.61
CA LYS A 197 -3.35 11.37 17.57
C LYS A 197 -3.92 10.89 16.23
N TYR A 198 -3.95 9.57 16.01
CA TYR A 198 -4.42 8.98 14.75
C TYR A 198 -5.87 8.49 14.79
N ALA A 199 -6.53 8.54 15.96
CA ALA A 199 -7.88 8.06 16.09
C ALA A 199 -8.70 8.93 17.07
N SER A 200 -10.02 8.93 16.91
CA SER A 200 -10.95 9.61 17.82
C SER A 200 -11.56 8.68 18.87
N VAL A 201 -11.22 7.39 18.81
CA VAL A 201 -11.67 6.34 19.74
C VAL A 201 -10.48 5.51 20.21
N PRO A 202 -10.55 4.85 21.39
CA PRO A 202 -9.48 3.97 21.85
C PRO A 202 -9.21 2.80 20.90
N PHE A 203 -8.00 2.28 20.91
CA PHE A 203 -7.57 1.15 20.05
C PHE A 203 -8.54 -0.04 20.08
N GLY A 204 -9.07 -0.39 21.25
CA GLY A 204 -10.01 -1.51 21.42
C GLY A 204 -11.36 -1.35 20.72
N GLU A 205 -11.71 -0.14 20.28
CA GLU A 205 -12.92 0.15 19.51
C GLU A 205 -12.63 0.27 17.99
N LEU A 206 -11.37 0.34 17.58
CA LEU A 206 -11.01 0.47 16.16
C LEU A 206 -11.38 -0.78 15.38
N MET A 207 -11.86 -0.58 14.15
CA MET A 207 -12.16 -1.68 13.24
C MET A 207 -10.87 -2.29 12.70
N PRO A 208 -10.57 -3.58 12.94
CA PRO A 208 -9.43 -4.25 12.31
C PRO A 208 -9.53 -4.22 10.78
N ASP A 209 -8.40 -4.02 10.10
CA ASP A 209 -8.35 -4.14 8.63
C ASP A 209 -8.22 -5.61 8.20
N PHE A 210 -8.50 -5.87 6.91
CA PHE A 210 -8.31 -7.18 6.30
C PHE A 210 -6.82 -7.54 6.22
N PHE A 211 -6.53 -8.84 6.11
CA PHE A 211 -5.19 -9.37 5.78
C PHE A 211 -4.10 -9.16 6.83
N VAL A 212 -4.42 -8.64 8.00
CA VAL A 212 -3.45 -8.58 9.10
C VAL A 212 -3.33 -9.99 9.70
N PRO A 213 -2.15 -10.64 9.65
CA PRO A 213 -1.96 -11.96 10.21
C PRO A 213 -2.25 -12.00 11.72
N ASP A 214 -2.82 -13.12 12.21
CA ASP A 214 -3.21 -13.26 13.62
C ASP A 214 -2.02 -13.19 14.59
N ASP A 215 -0.83 -13.52 14.12
CA ASP A 215 0.43 -13.48 14.87
C ASP A 215 1.18 -12.16 14.77
N THR A 216 0.58 -11.14 14.12
CA THR A 216 1.19 -9.80 14.02
C THR A 216 1.42 -9.23 15.42
N PRO A 217 2.66 -8.84 15.77
CA PRO A 217 2.97 -8.29 17.08
C PRO A 217 2.07 -7.12 17.46
N LEU A 218 1.64 -7.06 18.71
CA LEU A 218 0.85 -5.95 19.24
C LEU A 218 1.53 -5.40 20.51
N PRO A 219 2.46 -4.45 20.37
CA PRO A 219 3.09 -3.75 21.50
C PRO A 219 2.09 -3.09 22.43
N GLN A 220 2.45 -2.98 23.72
CA GLN A 220 1.57 -2.46 24.76
C GLN A 220 1.17 -1.01 24.48
N GLU A 221 2.09 -0.19 23.99
CA GLU A 221 1.88 1.22 23.64
C GLU A 221 0.79 1.40 22.57
N ILE A 222 0.72 0.48 21.60
CA ILE A 222 -0.32 0.49 20.56
C ILE A 222 -1.66 0.09 21.17
N LYS A 223 -1.66 -0.92 22.06
CA LYS A 223 -2.87 -1.46 22.68
C LYS A 223 -3.52 -0.50 23.64
N GLU A 224 -2.74 0.36 24.28
CA GLU A 224 -3.20 1.33 25.28
C GLU A 224 -3.56 2.71 24.68
N SER A 225 -3.41 2.88 23.37
CA SER A 225 -3.69 4.13 22.65
C SER A 225 -5.18 4.34 22.34
#